data_a7e374e52ce26b7f4b1dc4ba6d1eca18
#
_entry.id   a7e374e52ce26b7f4b1dc4ba6d1eca18
#
_cell.length_a   1.000
_cell.length_b   1.000
_cell.length_c   1.000
_cell.angle_alpha   90.00
_cell.angle_beta   90.00
_cell.angle_gamma   90.00
#
_symmetry.space_group_name_H-M   'P 1'
#
loop_
_entity.id
_entity.type
_entity.pdbx_description
1 polymer ?
#
loop_
_entity_poly.entity_id
_entity_poly.type
_entity_poly.pdbx_seq_one_letter_code
_entity_poly.pdbx_strand_id
1 'polypeptide(L)'
;MSMKIFDIAGSALSAQSVRLNTVASNLANADSVSGDPNAVYKARMPVFQAIADAQNPAGSGVQVRGVVESQAEAQKRYEPGNPLSDKDGYVYAPNVNIVEEMVNMISASRSYQSSVEVMNTAKDMAMRTLNLGK
;
A
#
# COMPACT_ATOMS: atom_id res chain seq x y z
N MET A 1 -12.68 2.31 -26.21
CA MET A 1 -11.80 3.27 -25.50
C MET A 1 -12.24 3.54 -24.06
N SER A 2 -13.50 3.86 -23.80
CA SER A 2 -13.98 4.13 -22.44
C SER A 2 -13.84 2.95 -21.45
N MET A 3 -14.04 1.71 -21.91
CA MET A 3 -13.89 0.51 -21.08
C MET A 3 -12.46 0.34 -20.56
N LYS A 4 -11.44 0.63 -21.36
CA LYS A 4 -10.03 0.54 -20.92
C LYS A 4 -9.67 1.53 -19.83
N ILE A 5 -10.25 2.74 -19.83
CA ILE A 5 -10.04 3.73 -18.77
C ILE A 5 -10.58 3.21 -17.44
N PHE A 6 -11.75 2.56 -17.45
CA PHE A 6 -12.33 1.95 -16.25
C PHE A 6 -11.45 0.80 -15.72
N ASP A 7 -10.94 -0.05 -16.61
CA ASP A 7 -10.07 -1.16 -16.22
C ASP A 7 -8.76 -0.66 -15.61
N ILE A 8 -8.14 0.34 -16.23
CA ILE A 8 -6.90 0.95 -15.73
C ILE A 8 -7.15 1.64 -14.38
N ALA A 9 -8.17 2.50 -14.28
CA ALA A 9 -8.49 3.20 -13.04
C ALA A 9 -8.93 2.22 -11.94
N GLY A 10 -9.69 1.18 -12.27
CA GLY A 10 -10.10 0.13 -11.35
C GLY A 10 -8.90 -0.67 -10.82
N SER A 11 -7.94 -1.00 -11.69
CA SER A 11 -6.71 -1.67 -11.27
C SER A 11 -5.86 -0.79 -10.34
N ALA A 12 -5.79 0.51 -10.61
CA ALA A 12 -5.11 1.48 -9.76
C ALA A 12 -5.79 1.61 -8.39
N LEU A 13 -7.12 1.68 -8.34
CA LEU A 13 -7.88 1.71 -7.10
C LEU A 13 -7.61 0.47 -6.23
N SER A 14 -7.64 -0.72 -6.85
CA SER A 14 -7.33 -1.97 -6.17
C SER A 14 -5.91 -1.97 -5.60
N ALA A 15 -4.93 -1.56 -6.39
CA ALA A 15 -3.53 -1.48 -5.97
C ALA A 15 -3.33 -0.50 -4.81
N GLN A 16 -3.93 0.69 -4.88
CA GLN A 16 -3.82 1.68 -3.80
C GLN A 16 -4.58 1.26 -2.54
N SER A 17 -5.67 0.51 -2.67
CA SER A 17 -6.37 -0.07 -1.52
C SER A 17 -5.48 -1.05 -0.77
N VAL A 18 -4.78 -1.93 -1.47
CA VAL A 18 -3.78 -2.84 -0.85
C VAL A 18 -2.67 -2.04 -0.17
N ARG A 19 -2.17 -0.99 -0.81
CA ARG A 19 -1.15 -0.12 -0.23
C ARG A 19 -1.64 0.56 1.05
N LEU A 20 -2.85 1.11 1.06
CA LEU A 20 -3.46 1.71 2.25
C LEU A 20 -3.59 0.71 3.40
N ASN A 21 -4.07 -0.50 3.11
CA ASN A 21 -4.19 -1.56 4.11
C ASN A 21 -2.83 -1.98 4.67
N THR A 22 -1.82 -2.07 3.82
CA THR A 22 -0.46 -2.44 4.22
C THR A 22 0.16 -1.36 5.13
N VAL A 23 0.03 -0.10 4.75
CA VAL A 23 0.50 1.04 5.56
C VAL A 23 -0.24 1.10 6.90
N ALA A 24 -1.56 0.91 6.90
CA ALA A 24 -2.35 0.87 8.13
C ALA A 24 -1.91 -0.27 9.05
N SER A 25 -1.59 -1.44 8.51
CA SER A 25 -1.04 -2.56 9.28
C SER A 25 0.33 -2.22 9.88
N ASN A 26 1.22 -1.58 9.12
CA ASN A 26 2.52 -1.14 9.61
C ASN A 26 2.39 -0.13 10.76
N LEU A 27 1.51 0.86 10.61
CA LEU A 27 1.27 1.87 11.66
C LEU A 27 0.63 1.26 12.90
N ALA A 28 -0.35 0.37 12.74
CA ALA A 28 -1.01 -0.30 13.85
C ALA A 28 -0.07 -1.17 14.69
N ASN A 29 0.97 -1.72 14.07
CA ASN A 29 1.96 -2.60 14.72
C ASN A 29 3.29 -1.89 15.04
N ALA A 30 3.41 -0.59 14.79
CA ALA A 30 4.67 0.14 14.93
C ALA A 30 5.23 0.15 16.36
N ASP A 31 4.36 0.09 17.36
CA ASP A 31 4.72 0.10 18.78
C ASP A 31 4.74 -1.29 19.43
N SER A 32 4.45 -2.35 18.67
CA SER A 32 4.53 -3.73 19.18
C SER A 32 5.98 -4.10 19.47
N VAL A 33 6.23 -4.77 20.58
CA VAL A 33 7.58 -5.22 20.95
C VAL A 33 7.60 -6.71 21.24
N SER A 34 8.75 -7.33 21.06
CA SER A 34 8.99 -8.73 21.38
C SER A 34 10.38 -8.90 22.00
N GLY A 35 10.57 -9.91 22.81
CA GLY A 35 11.90 -10.34 23.30
C GLY A 35 12.69 -11.13 22.27
N ASP A 36 12.05 -11.55 21.19
CA ASP A 36 12.67 -12.31 20.08
C ASP A 36 12.67 -11.43 18.81
N PRO A 37 13.87 -11.13 18.27
CA PRO A 37 13.98 -10.34 17.03
C PRO A 37 13.33 -11.02 15.81
N ASN A 38 13.14 -12.33 15.85
CA ASN A 38 12.50 -13.06 14.77
C ASN A 38 10.96 -13.09 14.88
N ALA A 39 10.42 -12.84 16.08
CA ALA A 39 8.98 -12.85 16.34
C ALA A 39 8.35 -11.45 16.27
N VAL A 40 9.16 -10.39 16.21
CA VAL A 40 8.65 -9.02 16.11
C VAL A 40 8.04 -8.77 14.71
N TYR A 41 7.03 -7.92 14.66
CA TYR A 41 6.42 -7.49 13.40
C TYR A 41 7.47 -6.92 12.43
N LYS A 42 7.38 -7.28 11.19
CA LYS A 42 8.21 -6.72 10.11
C LYS A 42 7.36 -5.80 9.23
N ALA A 43 7.91 -4.67 8.84
CA ALA A 43 7.25 -3.77 7.91
C ALA A 43 6.91 -4.49 6.60
N ARG A 44 5.69 -4.30 6.12
CA ARG A 44 5.19 -4.91 4.89
C ARG A 44 5.09 -3.88 3.78
N MET A 45 5.38 -4.31 2.57
CA MET A 45 5.36 -3.46 1.38
C MET A 45 4.69 -4.21 0.22
N PRO A 46 3.72 -3.58 -0.48
CA PRO A 46 3.16 -4.16 -1.68
C PRO A 46 4.15 -4.04 -2.84
N VAL A 47 4.20 -5.05 -3.69
CA VAL A 47 4.97 -5.04 -4.94
C VAL A 47 4.01 -4.86 -6.09
N PHE A 48 4.15 -3.76 -6.83
CA PHE A 48 3.35 -3.45 -8.00
C PHE A 48 4.02 -3.91 -9.28
N GLN A 49 3.21 -4.34 -10.21
CA GLN A 49 3.64 -4.71 -11.56
C GLN A 49 2.71 -4.07 -12.59
N ALA A 50 3.28 -3.45 -13.61
CA ALA A 50 2.50 -2.98 -14.75
C ALA A 50 1.98 -4.19 -15.55
N ILE A 51 0.69 -4.12 -15.93
CA ILE A 51 0.08 -5.06 -16.85
C ILE A 51 0.15 -4.42 -18.23
N ALA A 52 1.14 -4.84 -19.02
CA ALA A 52 1.27 -4.36 -20.39
C ALA A 52 0.16 -4.96 -21.27
N ASP A 53 -0.52 -4.11 -22.04
CA ASP A 53 -1.39 -4.55 -23.11
C ASP A 53 -0.55 -4.65 -24.39
N ALA A 54 -0.36 -5.86 -24.89
CA ALA A 54 0.41 -6.11 -26.11
C ALA A 54 -0.14 -5.36 -27.35
N GLN A 55 -1.43 -5.03 -27.34
CA GLN A 55 -2.10 -4.32 -28.42
C GLN A 55 -2.12 -2.81 -28.26
N ASN A 56 -1.90 -2.31 -27.01
CA ASN A 56 -1.84 -0.89 -26.72
C ASN A 56 -0.83 -0.58 -25.61
N PRO A 57 0.45 -0.40 -25.97
CA PRO A 57 1.51 -0.14 -24.98
C PRO A 57 1.31 1.13 -24.14
N ALA A 58 0.48 2.07 -24.61
CA ALA A 58 0.17 3.31 -23.90
C ALA A 58 -0.89 3.16 -22.80
N GLY A 59 -1.60 2.02 -22.78
CA GLY A 59 -2.69 1.76 -21.84
C GLY A 59 -2.38 0.58 -20.91
N SER A 60 -1.44 0.77 -19.98
CA SER A 60 -1.07 -0.27 -19.01
C SER A 60 -1.84 -0.11 -17.71
N GLY A 61 -2.42 -1.19 -17.21
CA GLY A 61 -2.94 -1.29 -15.86
C GLY A 61 -1.84 -1.62 -14.85
N VAL A 62 -2.22 -1.73 -13.59
CA VAL A 62 -1.34 -2.13 -12.49
C VAL A 62 -1.94 -3.29 -11.71
N GLN A 63 -1.11 -4.22 -11.28
CA GLN A 63 -1.52 -5.28 -10.36
C GLN A 63 -0.58 -5.37 -9.16
N VAL A 64 -1.10 -5.82 -8.04
CA VAL A 64 -0.29 -6.18 -6.88
C VAL A 64 0.19 -7.61 -7.08
N ARG A 65 1.49 -7.78 -7.22
CA ARG A 65 2.11 -9.09 -7.38
C ARG A 65 2.18 -9.85 -6.04
N GLY A 66 2.24 -9.13 -4.94
CA GLY A 66 2.28 -9.67 -3.60
C GLY A 66 2.64 -8.60 -2.59
N VAL A 67 2.62 -9.00 -1.33
CA VAL A 67 3.09 -8.17 -0.20
C VAL A 67 4.31 -8.88 0.38
N VAL A 68 5.42 -8.15 0.50
CA VAL A 68 6.69 -8.67 1.02
C VAL A 68 7.01 -8.04 2.37
N GLU A 69 7.71 -8.79 3.21
CA GLU A 69 8.23 -8.28 4.48
C GLU A 69 9.62 -7.69 4.29
N SER A 70 9.87 -6.56 4.96
CA SER A 70 11.18 -5.92 4.98
C SER A 70 12.21 -6.84 5.65
N GLN A 71 13.37 -6.97 5.04
CA GLN A 71 14.50 -7.74 5.58
C GLN A 71 15.41 -6.88 6.48
N ALA A 72 15.07 -5.60 6.71
CA ALA A 72 15.81 -4.75 7.62
C ALA A 72 15.74 -5.29 9.05
N GLU A 73 16.77 -5.05 9.82
CA GLU A 73 16.84 -5.51 11.20
C GLU A 73 15.79 -4.81 12.08
N ALA A 74 15.30 -5.53 13.09
CA ALA A 74 14.42 -4.98 14.11
C ALA A 74 15.17 -3.92 14.93
N GLN A 75 14.45 -2.93 15.43
CA GLN A 75 15.01 -1.92 16.32
C GLN A 75 15.24 -2.51 17.71
N LYS A 76 16.48 -2.50 18.17
CA LYS A 76 16.86 -2.97 19.47
C LYS A 76 16.78 -1.82 20.49
N ARG A 77 16.03 -2.04 21.58
CA ARG A 77 15.87 -1.05 22.65
C ARG A 77 16.22 -1.69 23.99
N TYR A 78 16.93 -0.96 24.83
CA TYR A 78 17.23 -1.39 26.20
C TYR A 78 16.11 -0.96 27.15
N GLU A 79 15.29 -1.92 27.56
CA GLU A 79 14.15 -1.74 28.46
C GLU A 79 14.11 -2.87 29.50
N PRO A 80 15.03 -2.91 30.48
CA PRO A 80 15.14 -4.04 31.40
C PRO A 80 13.93 -4.21 32.32
N GLY A 81 13.13 -3.15 32.52
CA GLY A 81 11.87 -3.19 33.28
C GLY A 81 10.67 -3.69 32.48
N ASN A 82 10.82 -3.95 31.19
CA ASN A 82 9.74 -4.44 30.34
C ASN A 82 9.57 -5.96 30.55
N PRO A 83 8.33 -6.46 30.84
CA PRO A 83 8.08 -7.89 31.01
C PRO A 83 8.43 -8.74 29.77
N LEU A 84 8.47 -8.11 28.59
CA LEU A 84 8.81 -8.75 27.32
C LEU A 84 10.30 -8.68 26.99
N SER A 85 11.14 -8.06 27.85
CA SER A 85 12.58 -8.01 27.63
C SER A 85 13.22 -9.41 27.64
N ASP A 86 14.30 -9.55 26.87
CA ASP A 86 15.12 -10.74 26.87
C ASP A 86 15.99 -10.83 28.14
N LYS A 87 16.84 -11.86 28.22
CA LYS A 87 17.74 -12.08 29.37
C LYS A 87 18.72 -10.94 29.60
N ASP A 88 19.06 -10.20 28.54
CA ASP A 88 20.00 -9.08 28.56
C ASP A 88 19.30 -7.71 28.77
N GLY A 89 17.98 -7.71 28.93
CA GLY A 89 17.17 -6.51 29.14
C GLY A 89 16.79 -5.76 27.87
N TYR A 90 16.87 -6.38 26.71
CA TYR A 90 16.50 -5.77 25.44
C TYR A 90 15.13 -6.22 24.95
N VAL A 91 14.41 -5.30 24.34
CA VAL A 91 13.23 -5.58 23.52
C VAL A 91 13.51 -5.22 22.06
N TYR A 92 12.81 -5.87 21.17
CA TYR A 92 12.91 -5.63 19.73
C TYR A 92 11.60 -5.02 19.24
N ALA A 93 11.73 -3.86 18.59
CA ALA A 93 10.62 -3.16 17.96
C ALA A 93 10.61 -3.40 16.45
N PRO A 94 9.46 -3.23 15.77
CA PRO A 94 9.37 -3.35 14.32
C PRO A 94 10.30 -2.39 13.58
N ASN A 95 10.75 -2.81 12.40
CA ASN A 95 11.50 -1.96 11.48
C ASN A 95 10.59 -1.01 10.70
N VAL A 96 9.61 -0.42 11.38
CA VAL A 96 8.63 0.53 10.84
C VAL A 96 9.06 1.95 11.17
N ASN A 97 9.18 2.79 10.14
CA ASN A 97 9.36 4.23 10.32
C ASN A 97 7.99 4.91 10.23
N ILE A 98 7.49 5.40 11.36
CA ILE A 98 6.13 5.97 11.47
C ILE A 98 5.96 7.16 10.54
N VAL A 99 6.94 8.05 10.44
CA VAL A 99 6.87 9.24 9.57
C VAL A 99 6.82 8.86 8.10
N GLU A 100 7.64 7.90 7.68
CA GLU A 100 7.65 7.38 6.33
C GLU A 100 6.31 6.70 5.98
N GLU A 101 5.76 5.91 6.89
CA GLU A 101 4.46 5.27 6.71
C GLU A 101 3.30 6.29 6.65
N MET A 102 3.36 7.37 7.41
CA MET A 102 2.39 8.47 7.31
C MET A 102 2.45 9.15 5.94
N VAL A 103 3.65 9.39 5.41
CA VAL A 103 3.83 9.94 4.06
C VAL A 103 3.28 8.97 3.00
N ASN A 104 3.56 7.68 3.15
CA ASN A 104 3.01 6.64 2.29
C ASN A 104 1.49 6.58 2.34
N MET A 105 0.88 6.76 3.51
CA MET A 105 -0.58 6.82 3.67
C MET A 105 -1.17 8.01 2.92
N ILE A 106 -0.61 9.20 3.06
CA ILE A 106 -1.07 10.40 2.37
C ILE A 106 -0.94 10.21 0.85
N SER A 107 0.19 9.70 0.39
CA SER A 107 0.44 9.44 -1.03
C SER A 107 -0.55 8.43 -1.60
N ALA A 108 -0.77 7.32 -0.93
CA ALA A 108 -1.71 6.29 -1.35
C ALA A 108 -3.16 6.81 -1.36
N SER A 109 -3.55 7.57 -0.34
CA SER A 109 -4.87 8.20 -0.26
C SER A 109 -5.12 9.18 -1.41
N ARG A 110 -4.16 10.02 -1.73
CA ARG A 110 -4.24 10.96 -2.87
C ARG A 110 -4.32 10.23 -4.20
N SER A 111 -3.52 9.19 -4.39
CA SER A 111 -3.56 8.37 -5.60
C SER A 111 -4.90 7.65 -5.75
N TYR A 112 -5.47 7.16 -4.65
CA TYR A 112 -6.80 6.56 -4.64
C TYR A 112 -7.87 7.58 -5.06
N GLN A 113 -7.88 8.77 -4.44
CA GLN A 113 -8.82 9.84 -4.77
C GLN A 113 -8.72 10.28 -6.23
N SER A 114 -7.50 10.45 -6.74
CA SER A 114 -7.26 10.79 -8.15
C SER A 114 -7.82 9.73 -9.10
N SER A 115 -7.66 8.45 -8.77
CA SER A 115 -8.21 7.36 -9.57
C SER A 115 -9.75 7.33 -9.55
N VAL A 116 -10.37 7.69 -8.42
CA VAL A 116 -11.83 7.87 -8.32
C VAL A 116 -12.31 9.01 -9.22
N GLU A 117 -11.59 10.15 -9.22
CA GLU A 117 -11.93 11.30 -10.07
C GLU A 117 -11.83 10.95 -11.56
N VAL A 118 -10.77 10.23 -11.95
CA VAL A 118 -10.63 9.72 -13.33
C VAL A 118 -11.79 8.82 -13.71
N MET A 119 -12.20 7.92 -12.83
CA MET A 119 -13.35 7.04 -13.06
C MET A 119 -14.65 7.81 -13.24
N ASN A 120 -14.90 8.79 -12.37
CA ASN A 120 -16.09 9.63 -12.47
C ASN A 120 -16.12 10.47 -13.77
N THR A 121 -14.97 11.04 -14.13
CA THR A 121 -14.82 11.77 -15.39
C THR A 121 -15.09 10.88 -16.61
N ALA A 122 -14.53 9.68 -16.61
CA ALA A 122 -14.75 8.72 -17.68
C ALA A 122 -16.21 8.29 -17.78
N LYS A 123 -16.89 8.10 -16.65
CA LYS A 123 -18.32 7.83 -16.59
C LYS A 123 -19.14 8.96 -17.20
N ASP A 124 -18.85 10.23 -16.81
CA ASP A 124 -19.56 11.38 -17.32
C ASP A 124 -19.35 11.57 -18.83
N MET A 125 -18.15 11.33 -19.32
CA MET A 125 -17.85 11.34 -20.75
C MET A 125 -18.64 10.25 -21.49
N ALA A 126 -18.69 9.04 -20.96
CA ALA A 126 -19.45 7.95 -21.56
C ALA A 126 -20.96 8.27 -21.61
N MET A 127 -21.50 8.85 -20.54
CA MET A 127 -22.91 9.27 -20.48
C MET A 127 -23.23 10.37 -21.51
N ARG A 128 -22.34 11.37 -21.64
CA ARG A 128 -22.50 12.42 -22.67
C ARG A 128 -22.44 11.87 -24.07
N THR A 129 -21.55 10.92 -24.33
CA THR A 129 -21.44 10.26 -25.65
C THR A 129 -22.71 9.50 -25.99
N LEU A 130 -23.30 8.78 -25.03
CA LEU A 130 -24.57 8.09 -25.22
C LEU A 130 -25.73 9.08 -25.48
N ASN A 131 -25.76 10.21 -24.79
CA ASN A 131 -26.79 11.22 -25.00
C ASN A 131 -26.66 11.97 -26.33
N LEU A 132 -25.46 12.08 -26.89
CA LEU A 132 -25.23 12.65 -28.22
C LEU A 132 -25.67 11.71 -29.35
N GLY A 133 -25.76 10.40 -29.08
CA GLY A 133 -26.24 9.39 -30.01
C GLY A 133 -27.78 9.25 -30.08
N LYS A 134 -28.49 10.04 -29.31
CA LYS A 134 -29.95 10.16 -29.36
C LYS A 134 -30.32 11.47 -30.06
#